data_782f6b1c3092c0758c562f4857c376cb
#
_entry.id   782f6b1c3092c0758c562f4857c376cb
#
_cell.length_a   1.000
_cell.length_b   1.000
_cell.length_c   1.000
_cell.angle_alpha   90.00
_cell.angle_beta   90.00
_cell.angle_gamma   90.00
#
_symmetry.space_group_name_H-M   'P 1'
#
loop_
_entity.id
_entity.type
_entity.pdbx_description
1 polymer ?
#
loop_
_entity_poly.entity_id
_entity_poly.type
_entity_poly.pdbx_seq_one_letter_code
_entity_poly.pdbx_strand_id
1 'polypeptide(L)'
;MTMEIIKLGDTLLAEVRGVDISRPLDAGTRDAVNRAFLDHCVLVFRDQQITPAQMVEFERVFGSPMIHVTKKYRHPEFDELIVMTNLNADGEVDAFESRRGLGWHSDMCYLDVPAKATVLHPLEIPEQGGDTLFANMYRALEEMPAALKSRLQGLRGTFRFGGRSKDVQNRLDPADRDKPL
;
A
#
# COMPACT_ATOMS: atom_id res chain seq x y z
N MET A 1 6.60 27.12 2.36
CA MET A 1 7.58 26.35 3.16
C MET A 1 8.44 25.57 2.19
N THR A 2 9.72 25.36 2.47
CA THR A 2 10.60 24.57 1.61
C THR A 2 10.40 23.09 1.98
N MET A 3 10.27 22.23 0.97
CA MET A 3 10.22 20.77 1.17
C MET A 3 11.54 20.27 1.77
N GLU A 4 11.44 19.41 2.78
CA GLU A 4 12.56 18.78 3.45
C GLU A 4 12.31 17.26 3.57
N ILE A 5 13.36 16.45 3.34
CA ILE A 5 13.33 15.00 3.49
C ILE A 5 14.20 14.62 4.67
N ILE A 6 13.58 14.04 5.71
CA ILE A 6 14.26 13.64 6.94
C ILE A 6 14.27 12.11 7.02
N LYS A 7 15.44 11.53 6.92
CA LYS A 7 15.61 10.08 7.05
C LYS A 7 15.28 9.63 8.48
N LEU A 8 14.38 8.66 8.62
CA LEU A 8 13.94 8.10 9.90
C LEU A 8 14.49 6.70 10.20
N GLY A 9 15.00 6.02 9.19
CA GLY A 9 15.57 4.68 9.33
C GLY A 9 16.83 4.48 8.51
N ASP A 10 17.60 3.45 8.81
CA ASP A 10 18.89 3.21 8.13
C ASP A 10 18.74 2.68 6.71
N THR A 11 17.70 1.89 6.46
CA THR A 11 17.52 1.18 5.19
C THR A 11 16.27 1.58 4.41
N LEU A 12 15.30 2.18 5.08
CA LEU A 12 14.05 2.68 4.50
C LEU A 12 13.45 3.73 5.45
N LEU A 13 12.40 4.42 5.01
CA LEU A 13 11.59 5.36 5.76
C LEU A 13 12.21 6.77 5.85
N ALA A 14 11.49 7.73 5.30
CA ALA A 14 11.76 9.16 5.48
C ALA A 14 10.47 9.94 5.75
N GLU A 15 10.59 11.03 6.49
CA GLU A 15 9.54 12.01 6.69
C GLU A 15 9.68 13.13 5.65
N VAL A 16 8.56 13.48 5.02
CA VAL A 16 8.47 14.62 4.09
C VAL A 16 7.82 15.78 4.84
N ARG A 17 8.56 16.86 5.05
CA ARG A 17 8.06 18.09 5.67
C ARG A 17 7.85 19.20 4.65
N GLY A 18 7.00 20.16 4.98
CA GLY A 18 6.76 21.34 4.17
C GLY A 18 5.93 21.09 2.92
N VAL A 19 5.31 19.91 2.78
CA VAL A 19 4.38 19.56 1.71
C VAL A 19 2.98 19.41 2.27
N ASP A 20 2.02 20.12 1.70
CA ASP A 20 0.59 20.04 1.98
C ASP A 20 -0.05 19.22 0.85
N ILE A 21 -0.38 17.96 1.13
CA ILE A 21 -0.98 17.03 0.16
C ILE A 21 -2.49 17.24 -0.03
N SER A 22 -3.10 18.15 0.71
CA SER A 22 -4.49 18.57 0.48
C SER A 22 -4.66 19.40 -0.79
N ARG A 23 -3.56 19.77 -1.46
CA ARG A 23 -3.53 20.59 -2.66
C ARG A 23 -2.74 19.89 -3.77
N PRO A 24 -3.08 20.17 -5.04
CA PRO A 24 -2.27 19.70 -6.15
C PRO A 24 -0.82 20.18 -6.01
N LEU A 25 0.12 19.25 -6.13
CA LEU A 25 1.54 19.54 -6.06
C LEU A 25 2.03 20.05 -7.42
N ASP A 26 2.91 21.06 -7.41
CA ASP A 26 3.63 21.47 -8.61
C ASP A 26 4.57 20.38 -9.13
N ALA A 27 4.99 20.47 -10.39
CA ALA A 27 5.81 19.45 -11.04
C ALA A 27 7.13 19.19 -10.31
N GLY A 28 7.80 20.22 -9.82
CA GLY A 28 9.07 20.09 -9.11
C GLY A 28 8.90 19.33 -7.79
N THR A 29 7.85 19.64 -7.02
CA THR A 29 7.50 18.96 -5.76
C THR A 29 7.12 17.50 -6.03
N ARG A 30 6.31 17.21 -7.06
CA ARG A 30 5.94 15.84 -7.48
C ARG A 30 7.19 15.01 -7.80
N ASP A 31 8.11 15.54 -8.60
CA ASP A 31 9.35 14.87 -8.96
C ASP A 31 10.24 14.62 -7.74
N ALA A 32 10.30 15.57 -6.82
CA ALA A 32 11.07 15.42 -5.58
C ALA A 32 10.46 14.35 -4.66
N VAL A 33 9.13 14.31 -4.51
CA VAL A 33 8.43 13.25 -3.75
C VAL A 33 8.66 11.88 -4.38
N ASN A 34 8.55 11.75 -5.72
CA ASN A 34 8.82 10.49 -6.40
C ASN A 34 10.26 10.01 -6.21
N ARG A 35 11.26 10.91 -6.29
CA ARG A 35 12.66 10.54 -6.01
C ARG A 35 12.84 10.09 -4.58
N ALA A 36 12.31 10.85 -3.61
CA ALA A 36 12.37 10.47 -2.21
C ALA A 36 11.74 9.09 -1.95
N PHE A 37 10.61 8.78 -2.63
CA PHE A 37 9.98 7.46 -2.53
C PHE A 37 10.90 6.35 -3.06
N LEU A 38 11.56 6.56 -4.20
CA LEU A 38 12.49 5.58 -4.76
C LEU A 38 13.74 5.39 -3.87
N ASP A 39 14.20 6.46 -3.24
CA ASP A 39 15.40 6.44 -2.38
C ASP A 39 15.14 5.83 -1.01
N HIS A 40 13.93 6.02 -0.47
CA HIS A 40 13.59 5.63 0.91
C HIS A 40 12.52 4.55 1.03
N CYS A 41 11.88 4.11 -0.05
CA CYS A 41 10.85 3.07 -0.13
C CYS A 41 9.55 3.38 0.64
N VAL A 42 9.62 4.08 1.77
CA VAL A 42 8.47 4.50 2.59
C VAL A 42 8.60 5.98 2.93
N LEU A 43 7.53 6.73 2.68
CA LEU A 43 7.44 8.14 3.03
C LEU A 43 6.32 8.37 4.05
N VAL A 44 6.55 9.25 5.00
CA VAL A 44 5.57 9.69 5.98
C VAL A 44 5.32 11.19 5.80
N PHE A 45 4.06 11.55 5.64
CA PHE A 45 3.56 12.93 5.62
C PHE A 45 2.73 13.12 6.88
N ARG A 46 3.24 13.85 7.87
CA ARG A 46 2.53 14.04 9.13
C ARG A 46 1.51 15.17 9.04
N ASP A 47 0.52 15.11 9.94
CA ASP A 47 -0.46 16.18 10.17
C ASP A 47 -1.27 16.58 8.91
N GLN A 48 -1.52 15.60 8.02
CA GLN A 48 -2.27 15.83 6.80
C GLN A 48 -3.77 15.60 7.05
N GLN A 49 -4.56 16.63 6.82
CA GLN A 49 -6.02 16.56 6.86
C GLN A 49 -6.54 16.58 5.43
N ILE A 50 -6.89 15.42 4.89
CA ILE A 50 -7.29 15.26 3.49
C ILE A 50 -8.65 14.57 3.36
N THR A 51 -9.40 15.00 2.36
CA THR A 51 -10.63 14.33 1.93
C THR A 51 -10.30 13.14 1.02
N PRO A 52 -11.25 12.21 0.80
CA PRO A 52 -11.09 11.12 -0.17
C PRO A 52 -10.69 11.62 -1.57
N ALA A 53 -11.29 12.69 -2.06
CA ALA A 53 -10.94 13.29 -3.35
C ALA A 53 -9.50 13.80 -3.41
N GLN A 54 -9.01 14.41 -2.33
CA GLN A 54 -7.63 14.88 -2.22
C GLN A 54 -6.64 13.72 -2.13
N MET A 55 -7.02 12.62 -1.49
CA MET A 55 -6.22 11.40 -1.47
C MET A 55 -6.04 10.82 -2.88
N VAL A 56 -7.11 10.68 -3.66
CA VAL A 56 -7.05 10.23 -5.07
C VAL A 56 -6.17 11.16 -5.90
N GLU A 57 -6.27 12.48 -5.71
CA GLU A 57 -5.41 13.43 -6.43
C GLU A 57 -3.93 13.28 -6.03
N PHE A 58 -3.63 13.07 -4.75
CA PHE A 58 -2.27 12.82 -4.29
C PHE A 58 -1.69 11.50 -4.83
N GLU A 59 -2.48 10.45 -4.93
CA GLU A 59 -2.04 9.17 -5.50
C GLU A 59 -1.50 9.33 -6.94
N ARG A 60 -2.02 10.29 -7.71
CA ARG A 60 -1.57 10.60 -9.08
C ARG A 60 -0.12 11.08 -9.15
N VAL A 61 0.48 11.45 -8.03
CA VAL A 61 1.92 11.74 -7.92
C VAL A 61 2.74 10.50 -8.29
N PHE A 62 2.26 9.31 -7.95
CA PHE A 62 2.96 8.04 -8.18
C PHE A 62 2.56 7.35 -9.48
N GLY A 63 1.44 7.71 -10.07
CA GLY A 63 0.92 7.11 -11.30
C GLY A 63 -0.60 7.21 -11.40
N SER A 64 -1.20 6.43 -12.28
CA SER A 64 -2.65 6.31 -12.34
C SER A 64 -3.15 5.48 -11.17
N PRO A 65 -4.10 5.98 -10.36
CA PRO A 65 -4.70 5.19 -9.29
C PRO A 65 -5.31 3.89 -9.82
N MET A 66 -5.18 2.82 -9.05
CA MET A 66 -5.70 1.51 -9.40
C MET A 66 -7.03 1.26 -8.72
N ILE A 67 -7.95 0.63 -9.45
CA ILE A 67 -9.22 0.19 -8.89
C ILE A 67 -9.03 -1.22 -8.30
N HIS A 68 -9.32 -1.38 -7.01
CA HIS A 68 -9.22 -2.69 -6.36
C HIS A 68 -10.20 -3.71 -6.98
N VAL A 69 -9.75 -4.96 -7.14
CA VAL A 69 -10.52 -6.01 -7.78
C VAL A 69 -11.84 -6.33 -7.05
N THR A 70 -11.88 -6.18 -5.72
CA THR A 70 -13.05 -6.49 -4.91
C THR A 70 -13.88 -5.23 -4.64
N LYS A 71 -15.03 -5.13 -5.32
CA LYS A 71 -15.93 -3.98 -5.21
C LYS A 71 -16.40 -3.72 -3.76
N LYS A 72 -16.61 -4.78 -2.98
CA LYS A 72 -17.07 -4.70 -1.58
C LYS A 72 -16.22 -3.76 -0.70
N TYR A 73 -14.93 -3.64 -0.98
CA TYR A 73 -14.00 -2.85 -0.15
C TYR A 73 -13.80 -1.43 -0.66
N ARG A 74 -14.35 -1.08 -1.82
CA ARG A 74 -14.18 0.24 -2.40
C ARG A 74 -14.96 1.28 -1.63
N HIS A 75 -14.43 2.49 -1.62
CA HIS A 75 -15.13 3.65 -1.09
C HIS A 75 -16.41 3.90 -1.91
N PRO A 76 -17.54 4.30 -1.28
CA PRO A 76 -18.82 4.47 -1.97
C PRO A 76 -18.80 5.44 -3.16
N GLU A 77 -17.97 6.46 -3.10
CA GLU A 77 -17.89 7.54 -4.10
C GLU A 77 -16.58 7.51 -4.93
N PHE A 78 -15.54 6.79 -4.49
CA PHE A 78 -14.23 6.75 -5.13
C PHE A 78 -13.77 5.30 -5.27
N ASP A 79 -13.93 4.73 -6.46
CA ASP A 79 -13.56 3.33 -6.76
C ASP A 79 -12.06 3.04 -6.60
N GLU A 80 -11.23 4.07 -6.62
CA GLU A 80 -9.78 4.02 -6.42
C GLU A 80 -9.40 3.79 -4.95
N LEU A 81 -10.28 4.12 -4.01
CA LEU A 81 -10.02 4.01 -2.59
C LEU A 81 -10.61 2.73 -1.98
N ILE A 82 -9.90 2.17 -1.02
CA ILE A 82 -10.36 1.05 -0.20
C ILE A 82 -10.57 1.55 1.22
N VAL A 83 -11.72 1.26 1.79
CA VAL A 83 -11.97 1.49 3.21
C VAL A 83 -11.56 0.23 3.97
N MET A 84 -10.53 0.35 4.81
CA MET A 84 -10.09 -0.73 5.70
C MET A 84 -10.66 -0.50 7.10
N THR A 85 -11.40 -1.46 7.58
CA THR A 85 -11.97 -1.45 8.93
C THR A 85 -11.93 -2.86 9.51
N ASN A 86 -11.90 -2.96 10.83
CA ASN A 86 -12.07 -4.22 11.55
C ASN A 86 -13.53 -4.48 11.96
N LEU A 87 -14.46 -3.62 11.53
CA LEU A 87 -15.88 -3.74 11.85
C LEU A 87 -16.67 -4.34 10.67
N ASN A 88 -17.71 -5.09 10.98
CA ASN A 88 -18.73 -5.53 10.03
C ASN A 88 -19.76 -4.40 9.76
N ALA A 89 -20.76 -4.68 8.92
CA ALA A 89 -21.82 -3.73 8.59
C ALA A 89 -22.71 -3.33 9.79
N ASP A 90 -22.74 -4.14 10.83
CA ASP A 90 -23.50 -3.89 12.06
C ASP A 90 -22.69 -3.12 13.11
N GLY A 91 -21.44 -2.78 12.80
CA GLY A 91 -20.52 -2.07 13.69
C GLY A 91 -19.85 -2.97 14.74
N GLU A 92 -19.92 -4.29 14.58
CA GLU A 92 -19.27 -5.26 15.45
C GLU A 92 -17.92 -5.70 14.91
N VAL A 93 -17.00 -6.09 15.80
CA VAL A 93 -15.66 -6.56 15.39
C VAL A 93 -15.76 -7.84 14.57
N ASP A 94 -15.31 -7.78 13.33
CA ASP A 94 -15.16 -8.95 12.45
C ASP A 94 -13.79 -9.60 12.62
N ALA A 95 -13.77 -10.85 13.05
CA ALA A 95 -12.53 -11.60 13.31
C ALA A 95 -11.68 -11.84 12.05
N PHE A 96 -12.28 -11.83 10.87
CA PHE A 96 -11.54 -11.95 9.61
C PHE A 96 -10.94 -10.61 9.19
N GLU A 97 -11.72 -9.54 9.22
CA GLU A 97 -11.24 -8.19 8.87
C GLU A 97 -10.14 -7.73 9.84
N SER A 98 -10.24 -8.11 11.13
CA SER A 98 -9.20 -7.85 12.15
C SER A 98 -7.86 -8.54 11.88
N ARG A 99 -7.82 -9.53 10.97
CA ARG A 99 -6.61 -10.27 10.60
C ARG A 99 -6.06 -9.91 9.22
N ARG A 100 -6.64 -8.93 8.56
CA ARG A 100 -6.15 -8.48 7.26
C ARG A 100 -4.76 -7.86 7.43
N GLY A 101 -3.88 -8.16 6.49
CA GLY A 101 -2.53 -7.59 6.44
C GLY A 101 -1.54 -8.17 7.48
N LEU A 102 -1.89 -9.19 8.28
CA LEU A 102 -0.97 -9.76 9.29
C LEU A 102 0.23 -10.52 8.70
N GLY A 103 0.19 -10.92 7.44
CA GLY A 103 1.30 -11.61 6.78
C GLY A 103 2.15 -10.67 5.94
N TRP A 104 3.45 -10.95 5.80
CA TRP A 104 4.30 -10.24 4.85
C TRP A 104 3.78 -10.43 3.42
N HIS A 105 3.56 -9.34 2.71
CA HIS A 105 3.05 -9.32 1.34
C HIS A 105 3.50 -8.05 0.62
N SER A 106 3.31 -8.03 -0.68
CA SER A 106 3.31 -6.81 -1.49
C SER A 106 1.92 -6.65 -2.09
N ASP A 107 1.38 -5.44 -2.06
CA ASP A 107 0.07 -5.16 -2.60
C ASP A 107 0.02 -5.38 -4.11
N MET A 108 -1.10 -5.90 -4.59
CA MET A 108 -1.41 -6.09 -6.02
C MET A 108 -0.35 -6.89 -6.80
N CYS A 109 0.52 -7.66 -6.12
CA CYS A 109 1.59 -8.45 -6.74
C CYS A 109 1.10 -9.59 -7.65
N TYR A 110 -0.19 -9.89 -7.64
CA TYR A 110 -0.86 -10.87 -8.50
C TYR A 110 -1.30 -10.31 -9.85
N LEU A 111 -1.16 -9.00 -10.08
CA LEU A 111 -1.45 -8.36 -11.38
C LEU A 111 -0.22 -8.37 -12.28
N ASP A 112 -0.44 -8.38 -13.60
CA ASP A 112 0.63 -8.27 -14.60
C ASP A 112 1.44 -6.98 -14.44
N VAL A 113 0.78 -5.89 -14.02
CA VAL A 113 1.39 -4.62 -13.63
C VAL A 113 1.05 -4.36 -12.18
N PRO A 114 1.95 -4.67 -11.23
CA PRO A 114 1.74 -4.42 -9.80
C PRO A 114 1.63 -2.93 -9.49
N ALA A 115 1.02 -2.60 -8.34
CA ALA A 115 1.00 -1.24 -7.84
C ALA A 115 2.43 -0.75 -7.58
N LYS A 116 2.74 0.47 -8.04
CA LYS A 116 4.03 1.14 -7.77
C LYS A 116 4.15 1.58 -6.31
N ALA A 117 3.05 2.04 -5.74
CA ALA A 117 2.96 2.54 -4.37
C ALA A 117 1.58 2.24 -3.80
N THR A 118 1.49 2.14 -2.48
CA THR A 118 0.25 2.12 -1.71
C THR A 118 0.25 3.34 -0.81
N VAL A 119 -0.83 4.12 -0.82
CA VAL A 119 -1.03 5.26 0.06
C VAL A 119 -1.99 4.86 1.17
N LEU A 120 -1.59 5.06 2.42
CA LEU A 120 -2.42 4.80 3.60
C LEU A 120 -2.70 6.11 4.32
N HIS A 121 -3.98 6.38 4.59
CA HIS A 121 -4.42 7.52 5.40
C HIS A 121 -5.22 7.00 6.58
N PRO A 122 -4.64 6.93 7.79
CA PRO A 122 -5.33 6.44 8.97
C PRO A 122 -6.36 7.48 9.44
N LEU A 123 -7.61 7.04 9.61
CA LEU A 123 -8.69 7.85 10.17
C LEU A 123 -8.79 7.67 11.69
N GLU A 124 -8.54 6.45 12.16
CA GLU A 124 -8.50 6.09 13.57
C GLU A 124 -7.22 5.29 13.85
N ILE A 125 -6.52 5.66 14.91
CA ILE A 125 -5.28 5.00 15.33
C ILE A 125 -5.49 4.49 16.77
N PRO A 126 -5.23 3.21 17.05
CA PRO A 126 -5.32 2.70 18.41
C PRO A 126 -4.22 3.29 19.29
N GLU A 127 -4.48 3.40 20.60
CA GLU A 127 -3.48 3.87 21.57
C GLU A 127 -2.27 2.93 21.67
N GLN A 128 -2.46 1.65 21.42
CA GLN A 128 -1.41 0.63 21.46
C GLN A 128 -1.59 -0.41 20.36
N GLY A 129 -0.48 -0.81 19.74
CA GLY A 129 -0.47 -1.80 18.67
C GLY A 129 -0.98 -1.27 17.33
N GLY A 130 -1.22 -2.18 16.39
CA GLY A 130 -1.65 -1.81 15.03
C GLY A 130 -0.54 -1.25 14.16
N ASP A 131 0.72 -1.47 14.53
CA ASP A 131 1.87 -0.99 13.76
C ASP A 131 1.92 -1.61 12.37
N THR A 132 2.22 -0.77 11.38
CA THR A 132 2.52 -1.22 10.02
C THR A 132 4.03 -1.46 9.89
N LEU A 133 4.41 -2.69 9.60
CA LEU A 133 5.80 -3.10 9.46
C LEU A 133 6.20 -3.15 7.98
N PHE A 134 7.39 -2.67 7.69
CA PHE A 134 7.95 -2.67 6.34
C PHE A 134 9.29 -3.41 6.30
N ALA A 135 9.54 -4.14 5.19
CA ALA A 135 10.82 -4.80 4.93
C ALA A 135 11.43 -4.26 3.64
N ASN A 136 12.71 -3.86 3.69
CA ASN A 136 13.44 -3.45 2.51
C ASN A 136 13.90 -4.69 1.71
N MET A 137 13.20 -5.00 0.63
CA MET A 137 13.49 -6.17 -0.20
C MET A 137 14.75 -6.00 -1.06
N TYR A 138 15.18 -4.77 -1.36
CA TYR A 138 16.48 -4.54 -1.99
C TYR A 138 17.61 -4.98 -1.06
N ARG A 139 17.54 -4.54 0.19
CA ARG A 139 18.51 -4.93 1.23
C ARG A 139 18.48 -6.43 1.51
N ALA A 140 17.30 -7.02 1.60
CA ALA A 140 17.13 -8.46 1.76
C ALA A 140 17.81 -9.25 0.62
N LEU A 141 17.71 -8.77 -0.62
CA LEU A 141 18.40 -9.37 -1.76
C LEU A 141 19.91 -9.15 -1.68
N GLU A 142 20.38 -7.95 -1.30
CA GLU A 142 21.81 -7.65 -1.16
C GLU A 142 22.50 -8.52 -0.12
N GLU A 143 21.85 -8.73 1.01
CA GLU A 143 22.38 -9.51 2.14
C GLU A 143 22.15 -11.03 2.02
N MET A 144 21.39 -11.47 1.03
CA MET A 144 21.10 -12.88 0.81
C MET A 144 22.39 -13.65 0.53
N PRO A 145 22.62 -14.81 1.19
CA PRO A 145 23.79 -15.67 0.93
C PRO A 145 23.92 -16.05 -0.53
N ALA A 146 25.14 -15.99 -1.08
CA ALA A 146 25.40 -16.25 -2.50
C ALA A 146 24.86 -17.60 -2.99
N ALA A 147 24.97 -18.67 -2.16
CA ALA A 147 24.42 -19.98 -2.48
C ALA A 147 22.90 -19.94 -2.67
N LEU A 148 22.17 -19.15 -1.87
CA LEU A 148 20.73 -19.00 -2.00
C LEU A 148 20.38 -18.16 -3.24
N LYS A 149 21.09 -17.05 -3.49
CA LYS A 149 20.93 -16.26 -4.73
C LYS A 149 21.06 -17.13 -5.96
N SER A 150 22.12 -17.96 -6.03
CA SER A 150 22.36 -18.85 -7.18
C SER A 150 21.22 -19.87 -7.36
N ARG A 151 20.66 -20.41 -6.27
CA ARG A 151 19.52 -21.33 -6.32
C ARG A 151 18.23 -20.67 -6.79
N LEU A 152 18.03 -19.40 -6.49
CA LEU A 152 16.82 -18.64 -6.86
C LEU A 152 16.91 -18.04 -8.26
N GLN A 153 18.10 -17.94 -8.83
CA GLN A 153 18.32 -17.36 -10.15
C GLN A 153 17.54 -18.12 -11.22
N GLY A 154 16.75 -17.41 -12.00
CA GLY A 154 15.91 -17.97 -13.05
C GLY A 154 14.60 -18.61 -12.58
N LEU A 155 14.34 -18.70 -11.27
CA LEU A 155 13.05 -19.13 -10.76
C LEU A 155 12.00 -18.01 -10.91
N ARG A 156 10.75 -18.44 -11.02
CA ARG A 156 9.58 -17.53 -11.06
C ARG A 156 8.69 -17.81 -9.87
N GLY A 157 8.24 -16.74 -9.21
CA GLY A 157 7.17 -16.79 -8.22
C GLY A 157 5.81 -16.66 -8.91
N THR A 158 4.83 -17.44 -8.47
CA THR A 158 3.44 -17.31 -8.93
C THR A 158 2.63 -16.70 -7.80
N PHE A 159 1.97 -15.60 -8.09
CA PHE A 159 1.09 -14.90 -7.17
C PHE A 159 -0.36 -15.06 -7.65
N ARG A 160 -1.28 -15.18 -6.70
CA ARG A 160 -2.72 -15.29 -6.96
C ARG A 160 -3.48 -14.49 -5.93
N PHE A 161 -4.51 -13.76 -6.37
CA PHE A 161 -5.42 -13.09 -5.46
C PHE A 161 -6.10 -14.08 -4.50
N GLY A 162 -6.14 -13.74 -3.20
CA GLY A 162 -6.70 -14.63 -2.17
C GLY A 162 -5.86 -15.87 -1.86
N GLY A 163 -4.73 -16.07 -2.53
CA GLY A 163 -3.83 -17.20 -2.30
C GLY A 163 -4.54 -18.56 -2.46
N ARG A 164 -4.25 -19.50 -1.52
CA ARG A 164 -4.89 -20.82 -1.44
C ARG A 164 -6.05 -20.87 -0.44
N SER A 165 -6.40 -19.74 0.20
CA SER A 165 -7.47 -19.71 1.18
C SER A 165 -8.83 -19.81 0.53
N LYS A 166 -9.54 -20.92 0.81
CA LYS A 166 -10.94 -21.09 0.37
C LYS A 166 -11.85 -20.03 0.98
N ASP A 167 -11.54 -19.54 2.17
CA ASP A 167 -12.34 -18.53 2.85
C ASP A 167 -12.30 -17.18 2.13
N VAL A 168 -11.13 -16.78 1.61
CA VAL A 168 -11.00 -15.56 0.80
C VAL A 168 -11.73 -15.74 -0.53
N GLN A 169 -11.55 -16.90 -1.19
CA GLN A 169 -12.23 -17.17 -2.47
C GLN A 169 -13.77 -17.21 -2.34
N ASN A 170 -14.27 -17.72 -1.22
CA ASN A 170 -15.72 -17.76 -0.95
C ASN A 170 -16.31 -16.36 -0.66
N ARG A 171 -15.49 -15.41 -0.24
CA ARG A 171 -15.90 -14.02 0.02
C ARG A 171 -15.80 -13.11 -1.20
N LEU A 172 -15.19 -13.58 -2.28
CA LEU A 172 -15.20 -12.86 -3.55
C LEU A 172 -16.63 -12.81 -4.09
N ASP A 173 -17.02 -11.64 -4.60
CA ASP A 173 -18.22 -11.53 -5.42
C ASP A 173 -18.14 -12.57 -6.53
N PRO A 174 -19.22 -13.33 -6.83
CA PRO A 174 -19.24 -14.25 -7.96
C PRO A 174 -18.74 -13.64 -9.27
N ALA A 175 -19.01 -12.35 -9.49
CA ALA A 175 -18.52 -11.59 -10.65
C ALA A 175 -16.99 -11.38 -10.66
N ASP A 176 -16.33 -11.51 -9.52
CA ASP A 176 -14.87 -11.35 -9.38
C ASP A 176 -14.12 -12.68 -9.41
N ARG A 177 -14.83 -13.83 -9.28
CA ARG A 177 -14.21 -15.17 -9.24
C ARG A 177 -13.68 -15.64 -10.60
N ASP A 178 -14.32 -15.21 -11.67
CA ASP A 178 -14.06 -15.66 -13.04
C ASP A 178 -13.22 -14.65 -13.84
N LYS A 179 -12.78 -13.55 -13.23
CA LYS A 179 -11.86 -12.62 -13.90
C LYS A 179 -10.49 -13.28 -14.05
N PRO A 180 -9.91 -13.29 -15.25
CA PRO A 180 -8.53 -13.71 -15.42
C PRO A 180 -7.63 -12.80 -14.55
N LEU A 181 -6.84 -13.41 -13.73
CA LEU A 181 -5.81 -12.77 -12.92
C LEU A 181 -4.54 -12.60 -13.73
#